data_492bd95d6bfde6b6813367e5b7429677
#
_entry.id   492bd95d6bfde6b6813367e5b7429677
#
_cell.length_a   1.000
_cell.length_b   1.000
_cell.length_c   1.000
_cell.angle_alpha   90.00
_cell.angle_beta   90.00
_cell.angle_gamma   90.00
#
_symmetry.space_group_name_H-M   'P 1'
#
loop_
_entity.id
_entity.type
_entity.pdbx_description
1 polymer ?
#
loop_
_entity_poly.entity_id
_entity_poly.type
_entity_poly.pdbx_seq_one_letter_code
_entity_poly.pdbx_strand_id
1 'polypeptide(L)'
;VDGEGSRFTQEQTIKRLQQPTTEASDIFAEFASLTLGSGSAAALLCRMDQHPDAHRLVGGVARAGTEHHTLCIGDLEAMYTDTHALLIAGLDLAEAAWKNAGGDFDWEAGMDWYIVHQVSSVHTRLLCERLGIDHNRAPQTFPTNGNVGPAAIPMTLAKVSDKIAPGDRVLLMGIGSGLNTSYTEIVW
;
A
#
# COMPACT_ATOMS: atom_id res chain seq x y z
N VAL A 1 11.04 -1.95 11.83
CA VAL A 1 11.43 -2.86 10.76
C VAL A 1 10.18 -3.58 10.26
N ASP A 2 10.03 -3.64 8.96
CA ASP A 2 8.91 -4.29 8.31
C ASP A 2 9.39 -5.16 7.15
N GLY A 3 8.65 -6.22 6.81
CA GLY A 3 9.10 -7.13 5.77
C GLY A 3 8.01 -8.05 5.25
N GLU A 4 8.12 -8.40 3.97
CA GLU A 4 7.29 -9.37 3.28
C GLU A 4 8.18 -10.48 2.71
N GLY A 5 7.80 -11.73 2.96
CA GLY A 5 8.49 -12.91 2.46
C GLY A 5 7.53 -13.82 1.69
N SER A 6 7.31 -13.55 0.42
CA SER A 6 6.30 -14.20 -0.41
C SER A 6 6.72 -15.52 -1.07
N ARG A 7 8.02 -15.85 -1.04
CA ARG A 7 8.56 -16.99 -1.80
C ARG A 7 7.84 -18.31 -1.52
N PHE A 8 7.64 -18.65 -0.24
CA PHE A 8 7.02 -19.91 0.13
C PHE A 8 5.58 -20.00 -0.39
N THR A 9 4.77 -18.97 -0.16
CA THR A 9 3.38 -18.88 -0.63
C THR A 9 3.31 -19.00 -2.16
N GLN A 10 4.20 -18.31 -2.89
CA GLN A 10 4.27 -18.40 -4.34
C GLN A 10 4.63 -19.82 -4.82
N GLU A 11 5.62 -20.46 -4.21
CA GLU A 11 6.01 -21.84 -4.55
C GLU A 11 4.86 -22.83 -4.32
N GLN A 12 4.07 -22.67 -3.23
CA GLN A 12 2.91 -23.52 -2.99
C GLN A 12 1.79 -23.25 -4.01
N THR A 13 1.51 -21.98 -4.31
CA THR A 13 0.55 -21.59 -5.36
C THR A 13 0.94 -22.20 -6.71
N ILE A 14 2.19 -22.07 -7.14
CA ILE A 14 2.67 -22.63 -8.41
C ILE A 14 2.49 -24.16 -8.42
N LYS A 15 2.82 -24.86 -7.33
CA LYS A 15 2.61 -26.30 -7.24
C LYS A 15 1.15 -26.71 -7.39
N ARG A 16 0.21 -25.96 -6.81
CA ARG A 16 -1.23 -26.23 -6.96
C ARG A 16 -1.68 -25.98 -8.40
N LEU A 17 -1.28 -24.85 -8.99
CA LEU A 17 -1.66 -24.48 -10.34
C LEU A 17 -1.04 -25.33 -11.46
N GLN A 18 0.01 -26.10 -11.16
CA GLN A 18 0.61 -27.06 -12.10
C GLN A 18 -0.10 -28.42 -12.14
N GLN A 19 -1.16 -28.63 -11.35
CA GLN A 19 -1.89 -29.89 -11.36
C GLN A 19 -2.69 -30.05 -12.67
N PRO A 20 -2.79 -31.27 -13.22
CA PRO A 20 -3.56 -31.51 -14.45
C PRO A 20 -5.06 -31.17 -14.33
N THR A 21 -5.57 -31.07 -13.11
CA THR A 21 -6.96 -30.74 -12.79
C THR A 21 -7.21 -29.25 -12.61
N THR A 22 -6.19 -28.39 -12.75
CA THR A 22 -6.33 -26.95 -12.58
C THR A 22 -7.21 -26.34 -13.65
N GLU A 23 -8.21 -25.59 -13.20
CA GLU A 23 -9.12 -24.84 -14.06
C GLU A 23 -8.78 -23.33 -14.06
N ALA A 24 -9.33 -22.58 -15.01
CA ALA A 24 -9.12 -21.14 -15.08
C ALA A 24 -9.60 -20.41 -13.82
N SER A 25 -10.66 -20.89 -13.19
CA SER A 25 -11.17 -20.38 -11.90
C SER A 25 -10.13 -20.43 -10.78
N ASP A 26 -9.33 -21.51 -10.74
CA ASP A 26 -8.29 -21.69 -9.73
C ASP A 26 -7.16 -20.66 -9.91
N ILE A 27 -6.81 -20.39 -11.17
CA ILE A 27 -5.81 -19.36 -11.49
C ILE A 27 -6.28 -17.99 -11.02
N PHE A 28 -7.55 -17.65 -11.25
CA PHE A 28 -8.10 -16.37 -10.80
C PHE A 28 -8.19 -16.27 -9.28
N ALA A 29 -8.55 -17.34 -8.60
CA ALA A 29 -8.62 -17.37 -7.14
C ALA A 29 -7.24 -17.15 -6.47
N GLU A 30 -6.18 -17.69 -7.09
CA GLU A 30 -4.81 -17.59 -6.57
C GLU A 30 -3.98 -16.47 -7.21
N PHE A 31 -4.58 -15.67 -8.09
CA PHE A 31 -3.85 -14.66 -8.87
C PHE A 31 -3.11 -13.65 -7.98
N ALA A 32 -3.70 -13.23 -6.88
CA ALA A 32 -3.08 -12.30 -5.95
C ALA A 32 -1.76 -12.82 -5.39
N SER A 33 -1.68 -14.13 -5.07
CA SER A 33 -0.44 -14.77 -4.60
C SER A 33 0.69 -14.70 -5.60
N LEU A 34 0.38 -14.77 -6.90
CA LEU A 34 1.37 -14.68 -7.98
C LEU A 34 1.94 -13.26 -8.17
N THR A 35 1.25 -12.24 -7.66
CA THR A 35 1.69 -10.85 -7.75
C THR A 35 2.50 -10.38 -6.54
N LEU A 36 2.64 -11.20 -5.50
CA LEU A 36 3.44 -10.88 -4.33
C LEU A 36 4.92 -10.71 -4.68
N GLY A 37 5.58 -9.85 -3.94
CA GLY A 37 7.03 -9.70 -3.96
C GLY A 37 7.62 -9.94 -2.58
N SER A 38 8.93 -9.95 -2.47
CA SER A 38 9.63 -9.98 -1.19
C SER A 38 10.45 -8.71 -1.01
N GLY A 39 10.40 -8.15 0.18
CA GLY A 39 11.14 -6.95 0.50
C GLY A 39 11.12 -6.64 1.99
N SER A 40 12.02 -5.78 2.42
CA SER A 40 12.06 -5.29 3.79
C SER A 40 12.50 -3.85 3.86
N ALA A 41 12.04 -3.15 4.88
CA ALA A 41 12.44 -1.78 5.17
C ALA A 41 12.50 -1.54 6.67
N ALA A 42 13.23 -0.51 7.07
CA ALA A 42 13.28 -0.05 8.45
C ALA A 42 13.20 1.49 8.47
N ALA A 43 12.46 2.02 9.42
CA ALA A 43 12.43 3.45 9.72
C ALA A 43 12.93 3.68 11.15
N LEU A 44 13.75 4.70 11.33
CA LEU A 44 14.19 5.15 12.64
C LEU A 44 13.36 6.38 13.03
N LEU A 45 12.58 6.24 14.10
CA LEU A 45 11.85 7.35 14.69
C LEU A 45 12.67 7.94 15.84
N CYS A 46 12.82 9.24 15.84
CA CYS A 46 13.56 9.97 16.86
C CYS A 46 12.78 11.21 17.31
N ARG A 47 13.18 11.77 18.43
CA ARG A 47 12.59 13.01 18.93
C ARG A 47 13.09 14.19 18.11
N MET A 48 12.18 15.06 17.72
CA MET A 48 12.47 16.27 16.92
C MET A 48 13.46 17.22 17.61
N ASP A 49 13.37 17.35 18.93
CA ASP A 49 14.25 18.22 19.70
C ASP A 49 15.71 17.71 19.75
N GLN A 50 15.93 16.43 19.51
CA GLN A 50 17.25 15.79 19.44
C GLN A 50 17.79 15.67 18.00
N HIS A 51 16.92 15.68 17.02
CA HIS A 51 17.25 15.53 15.61
C HIS A 51 16.45 16.55 14.75
N PRO A 52 16.74 17.85 14.89
CA PRO A 52 15.98 18.91 14.21
C PRO A 52 16.10 18.87 12.68
N ASP A 53 17.16 18.23 12.17
CA ASP A 53 17.41 18.09 10.71
C ASP A 53 16.76 16.82 10.11
N ALA A 54 16.07 16.01 10.92
CA ALA A 54 15.37 14.83 10.42
C ALA A 54 14.04 15.22 9.77
N HIS A 55 13.54 14.36 8.86
CA HIS A 55 12.22 14.53 8.26
C HIS A 55 11.15 14.55 9.35
N ARG A 56 10.22 15.47 9.23
CA ARG A 56 9.21 15.69 10.26
C ARG A 56 7.97 14.85 10.04
N LEU A 57 7.63 13.99 11.00
CA LEU A 57 6.31 13.36 11.08
C LEU A 57 5.29 14.40 11.56
N VAL A 58 4.33 14.76 10.70
CA VAL A 58 3.29 15.76 10.99
C VAL A 58 2.14 15.13 11.76
N GLY A 59 1.64 14.01 11.25
CA GLY A 59 0.53 13.27 11.82
C GLY A 59 -0.20 12.48 10.75
N GLY A 60 -1.40 12.01 11.06
CA GLY A 60 -2.16 11.22 10.11
C GLY A 60 -3.52 10.79 10.63
N VAL A 61 -4.22 10.04 9.78
CA VAL A 61 -5.51 9.42 10.09
C VAL A 61 -5.43 7.93 9.83
N ALA A 62 -6.20 7.15 10.59
CA ALA A 62 -6.39 5.72 10.34
C ALA A 62 -7.88 5.40 10.37
N ARG A 63 -8.29 4.42 9.55
CA ARG A 63 -9.66 3.94 9.50
C ARG A 63 -9.71 2.44 9.28
N ALA A 64 -10.62 1.76 9.98
CA ALA A 64 -10.88 0.34 9.83
C ALA A 64 -12.26 0.11 9.19
N GLY A 65 -12.33 -0.85 8.26
CA GLY A 65 -13.53 -1.41 7.66
C GLY A 65 -13.60 -2.90 7.96
N THR A 66 -13.84 -3.25 9.23
CA THR A 66 -13.74 -4.63 9.75
C THR A 66 -14.80 -5.57 9.18
N GLU A 67 -15.88 -5.04 8.62
CA GLU A 67 -16.89 -5.77 7.88
C GLU A 67 -16.33 -6.47 6.63
N HIS A 68 -15.18 -6.04 6.16
CA HIS A 68 -14.50 -6.56 4.97
C HIS A 68 -13.38 -7.57 5.28
N HIS A 69 -13.30 -8.08 6.53
CA HIS A 69 -12.18 -8.92 7.00
C HIS A 69 -12.01 -10.24 6.25
N THR A 70 -13.04 -10.72 5.54
CA THR A 70 -13.00 -11.96 4.76
C THR A 70 -12.56 -11.80 3.32
N LEU A 71 -12.41 -10.55 2.82
CA LEU A 71 -12.08 -10.29 1.42
C LEU A 71 -10.63 -10.65 1.05
N CYS A 72 -9.74 -10.68 2.03
CA CYS A 72 -8.36 -11.11 1.86
C CYS A 72 -7.93 -11.86 3.12
N ILE A 73 -7.85 -13.17 3.03
CA ILE A 73 -7.44 -14.06 4.11
C ILE A 73 -6.38 -15.02 3.61
N GLY A 74 -5.51 -15.45 4.50
CA GLY A 74 -4.48 -16.40 4.13
C GLY A 74 -3.63 -16.85 5.31
N ASP A 75 -2.82 -17.85 5.01
CA ASP A 75 -1.75 -18.35 5.86
C ASP A 75 -0.46 -18.52 5.05
N LEU A 76 0.50 -19.28 5.57
CA LEU A 76 1.76 -19.51 4.86
C LEU A 76 1.61 -20.35 3.59
N GLU A 77 0.56 -21.15 3.47
CA GLU A 77 0.38 -22.10 2.36
C GLU A 77 -0.50 -21.55 1.26
N ALA A 78 -1.55 -20.81 1.62
CA ALA A 78 -2.55 -20.33 0.68
C ALA A 78 -3.08 -18.94 1.05
N MET A 79 -3.41 -18.16 0.03
CA MET A 79 -4.09 -16.88 0.18
C MET A 79 -5.31 -16.85 -0.75
N TYR A 80 -6.44 -16.47 -0.18
CA TYR A 80 -7.66 -16.19 -0.91
C TYR A 80 -7.93 -14.69 -0.93
N THR A 81 -8.23 -14.15 -2.11
CA THR A 81 -8.55 -12.73 -2.25
C THR A 81 -9.69 -12.54 -3.26
N ASP A 82 -10.81 -12.01 -2.79
CA ASP A 82 -11.81 -11.43 -3.70
C ASP A 82 -11.28 -10.07 -4.19
N THR A 83 -10.52 -10.11 -5.28
CA THR A 83 -9.81 -8.93 -5.80
C THR A 83 -10.74 -7.80 -6.23
N HIS A 84 -11.94 -8.13 -6.72
CA HIS A 84 -12.92 -7.12 -7.16
C HIS A 84 -13.60 -6.43 -5.96
N ALA A 85 -14.12 -7.21 -5.04
CA ALA A 85 -14.75 -6.66 -3.84
C ALA A 85 -13.73 -5.90 -2.97
N LEU A 86 -12.51 -6.42 -2.86
CA LEU A 86 -11.42 -5.78 -2.14
C LEU A 86 -11.04 -4.41 -2.74
N LEU A 87 -11.00 -4.30 -4.07
CA LEU A 87 -10.74 -3.04 -4.75
C LEU A 87 -11.82 -1.99 -4.42
N ILE A 88 -13.10 -2.36 -4.55
CA ILE A 88 -14.22 -1.44 -4.28
C ILE A 88 -14.21 -1.00 -2.83
N ALA A 89 -14.20 -1.95 -1.89
CA ALA A 89 -14.20 -1.66 -0.46
C ALA A 89 -12.96 -0.84 -0.04
N GLY A 90 -11.81 -1.14 -0.64
CA GLY A 90 -10.56 -0.39 -0.41
C GLY A 90 -10.65 1.05 -0.87
N LEU A 91 -11.20 1.33 -2.04
CA LEU A 91 -11.40 2.68 -2.56
C LEU A 91 -12.40 3.47 -1.70
N ASP A 92 -13.49 2.85 -1.27
CA ASP A 92 -14.50 3.49 -0.40
C ASP A 92 -13.91 3.83 0.97
N LEU A 93 -13.13 2.91 1.56
CA LEU A 93 -12.44 3.15 2.83
C LEU A 93 -11.38 4.25 2.70
N ALA A 94 -10.63 4.24 1.59
CA ALA A 94 -9.62 5.25 1.27
C ALA A 94 -10.23 6.65 1.15
N GLU A 95 -11.34 6.79 0.41
CA GLU A 95 -12.08 8.05 0.28
C GLU A 95 -12.65 8.52 1.62
N ALA A 96 -13.19 7.60 2.42
CA ALA A 96 -13.70 7.93 3.75
C ALA A 96 -12.60 8.41 4.71
N ALA A 97 -11.40 7.84 4.63
CA ALA A 97 -10.24 8.31 5.39
C ALA A 97 -9.78 9.69 4.91
N TRP A 98 -9.74 9.91 3.59
CA TRP A 98 -9.39 11.19 2.97
C TRP A 98 -10.32 12.32 3.45
N LYS A 99 -11.64 12.11 3.38
CA LYS A 99 -12.63 13.08 3.83
C LYS A 99 -12.56 13.37 5.33
N ASN A 100 -12.23 12.38 6.15
CA ASN A 100 -12.07 12.57 7.59
C ASN A 100 -10.85 13.44 7.97
N ALA A 101 -9.86 13.53 7.10
CA ALA A 101 -8.68 14.37 7.32
C ALA A 101 -8.96 15.86 7.17
N GLY A 102 -10.03 16.23 6.48
CA GLY A 102 -10.33 17.59 6.02
C GLY A 102 -10.57 18.70 7.07
N GLY A 103 -10.32 18.45 8.35
CA GLY A 103 -10.33 19.48 9.39
C GLY A 103 -8.96 19.70 10.03
N ASP A 104 -8.16 18.64 10.04
CA ASP A 104 -6.86 18.62 10.72
C ASP A 104 -5.68 18.72 9.73
N PHE A 105 -5.90 18.30 8.47
CA PHE A 105 -4.86 18.25 7.43
C PHE A 105 -5.38 18.85 6.12
N ASP A 106 -4.61 19.74 5.51
CA ASP A 106 -4.92 20.39 4.24
C ASP A 106 -4.33 19.58 3.06
N TRP A 107 -4.75 18.32 2.93
CA TRP A 107 -4.27 17.45 1.86
C TRP A 107 -4.93 17.75 0.50
N GLU A 108 -6.13 18.33 0.51
CA GLU A 108 -6.84 18.76 -0.70
C GLU A 108 -6.14 19.92 -1.42
N ALA A 109 -5.40 20.76 -0.68
CA ALA A 109 -4.55 21.81 -1.27
C ALA A 109 -3.38 21.23 -2.08
N GLY A 110 -3.15 19.93 -1.95
CA GLY A 110 -2.15 19.16 -2.66
C GLY A 110 -0.92 18.87 -1.84
N MET A 111 -0.39 17.68 -2.09
CA MET A 111 0.89 17.20 -1.60
C MET A 111 1.88 17.20 -2.76
N ASP A 112 3.17 17.27 -2.47
CA ASP A 112 4.20 17.17 -3.50
C ASP A 112 4.38 15.72 -3.96
N TRP A 113 4.21 14.77 -3.01
CA TRP A 113 4.34 13.33 -3.26
C TRP A 113 3.26 12.53 -2.56
N TYR A 114 2.77 11.48 -3.25
CA TYR A 114 1.85 10.47 -2.70
C TYR A 114 2.50 9.10 -2.78
N ILE A 115 2.95 8.57 -1.65
CA ILE A 115 3.55 7.23 -1.58
C ILE A 115 2.46 6.23 -1.21
N VAL A 116 1.87 5.62 -2.23
CA VAL A 116 0.74 4.72 -2.06
C VAL A 116 1.19 3.27 -1.90
N HIS A 117 0.37 2.45 -1.25
CA HIS A 117 0.58 1.00 -1.21
C HIS A 117 0.59 0.41 -2.62
N GLN A 118 1.53 -0.49 -2.90
CA GLN A 118 1.85 -0.99 -4.23
C GLN A 118 1.13 -2.32 -4.51
N VAL A 119 -0.08 -2.27 -5.07
CA VAL A 119 -0.86 -3.47 -5.45
C VAL A 119 -0.81 -3.69 -6.96
N SER A 120 -1.21 -2.70 -7.74
CA SER A 120 -1.18 -2.71 -9.20
C SER A 120 -1.32 -1.29 -9.76
N SER A 121 -0.92 -1.11 -11.04
CA SER A 121 -1.12 0.18 -11.74
C SER A 121 -2.59 0.57 -11.82
N VAL A 122 -3.51 -0.39 -11.92
CA VAL A 122 -4.95 -0.14 -11.92
C VAL A 122 -5.42 0.42 -10.59
N HIS A 123 -5.00 -0.19 -9.47
CA HIS A 123 -5.33 0.31 -8.13
C HIS A 123 -4.83 1.73 -7.90
N THR A 124 -3.56 2.01 -8.24
CA THR A 124 -2.98 3.35 -8.09
C THR A 124 -3.74 4.37 -8.91
N ARG A 125 -4.06 4.06 -10.17
CA ARG A 125 -4.82 4.96 -11.05
C ARG A 125 -6.22 5.26 -10.49
N LEU A 126 -6.97 4.22 -10.12
CA LEU A 126 -8.33 4.39 -9.58
C LEU A 126 -8.35 5.14 -8.26
N LEU A 127 -7.35 4.93 -7.39
CA LEU A 127 -7.19 5.69 -6.15
C LEU A 127 -6.95 7.17 -6.45
N CYS A 128 -6.02 7.48 -7.36
CA CYS A 128 -5.73 8.86 -7.75
C CYS A 128 -6.96 9.55 -8.37
N GLU A 129 -7.67 8.86 -9.27
CA GLU A 129 -8.92 9.36 -9.87
C GLU A 129 -10.00 9.63 -8.79
N ARG A 130 -10.19 8.71 -7.84
CA ARG A 130 -11.19 8.83 -6.77
C ARG A 130 -10.91 10.00 -5.82
N LEU A 131 -9.63 10.26 -5.53
CA LEU A 131 -9.22 11.29 -4.58
C LEU A 131 -8.82 12.62 -5.24
N GLY A 132 -8.86 12.72 -6.58
CA GLY A 132 -8.44 13.91 -7.30
C GLY A 132 -6.93 14.18 -7.24
N ILE A 133 -6.13 13.13 -7.07
CA ILE A 133 -4.67 13.22 -6.95
C ILE A 133 -4.02 13.16 -8.34
N ASP A 134 -3.02 14.01 -8.58
CA ASP A 134 -2.18 13.89 -9.77
C ASP A 134 -1.36 12.58 -9.72
N HIS A 135 -1.69 11.66 -10.61
CA HIS A 135 -1.04 10.36 -10.75
C HIS A 135 0.49 10.47 -10.96
N ASN A 136 0.98 11.54 -11.57
CA ASN A 136 2.42 11.75 -11.78
C ASN A 136 3.19 11.98 -10.48
N ARG A 137 2.49 12.35 -9.40
CA ARG A 137 3.04 12.51 -8.04
C ARG A 137 2.98 11.22 -7.21
N ALA A 138 2.45 10.12 -7.79
CA ALA A 138 2.33 8.81 -7.15
C ALA A 138 3.27 7.78 -7.82
N PRO A 139 4.54 7.70 -7.39
CA PRO A 139 5.51 6.79 -7.99
C PRO A 139 5.10 5.33 -7.82
N GLN A 140 5.36 4.52 -8.84
CA GLN A 140 5.04 3.10 -8.86
C GLN A 140 6.31 2.25 -8.81
N THR A 141 6.38 1.34 -7.86
CA THR A 141 7.43 0.33 -7.74
C THR A 141 6.91 -1.09 -7.98
N PHE A 142 5.60 -1.26 -8.01
CA PHE A 142 4.93 -2.52 -8.30
C PHE A 142 5.46 -3.22 -9.58
N PRO A 143 5.70 -2.55 -10.72
CA PRO A 143 6.14 -3.23 -11.93
C PRO A 143 7.48 -3.98 -11.80
N THR A 144 8.30 -3.59 -10.85
CA THR A 144 9.63 -4.20 -10.63
C THR A 144 9.73 -5.03 -9.35
N ASN A 145 8.92 -4.72 -8.34
CA ASN A 145 9.03 -5.34 -7.02
C ASN A 145 7.85 -6.26 -6.69
N GLY A 146 6.73 -6.18 -7.44
CA GLY A 146 5.47 -6.79 -7.06
C GLY A 146 4.84 -6.10 -5.85
N ASN A 147 3.83 -6.74 -5.28
CA ASN A 147 3.26 -6.33 -4.00
C ASN A 147 4.13 -6.90 -2.86
N VAL A 148 4.92 -6.04 -2.26
CA VAL A 148 5.82 -6.38 -1.15
C VAL A 148 5.18 -6.10 0.23
N GLY A 149 3.86 -6.22 0.30
CA GLY A 149 3.10 -6.08 1.55
C GLY A 149 3.41 -4.78 2.28
N PRO A 150 3.64 -4.84 3.60
CA PRO A 150 3.88 -3.66 4.43
C PRO A 150 5.17 -2.90 4.08
N ALA A 151 6.15 -3.56 3.46
CA ALA A 151 7.38 -2.91 3.00
C ALA A 151 7.18 -2.00 1.76
N ALA A 152 6.02 -2.05 1.09
CA ALA A 152 5.78 -1.34 -0.16
C ALA A 152 5.95 0.18 -0.03
N ILE A 153 5.38 0.79 0.99
CA ILE A 153 5.46 2.24 1.23
C ILE A 153 6.88 2.69 1.55
N PRO A 154 7.57 2.15 2.57
CA PRO A 154 8.91 2.61 2.91
C PRO A 154 9.93 2.29 1.82
N MET A 155 9.80 1.18 1.08
CA MET A 155 10.65 0.90 -0.06
C MET A 155 10.43 1.87 -1.23
N THR A 156 9.17 2.23 -1.51
CA THR A 156 8.85 3.22 -2.54
C THR A 156 9.39 4.59 -2.16
N LEU A 157 9.19 5.01 -0.90
CA LEU A 157 9.74 6.26 -0.38
C LEU A 157 11.27 6.29 -0.53
N ALA A 158 11.97 5.23 -0.10
CA ALA A 158 13.42 5.13 -0.23
C ALA A 158 13.90 5.21 -1.69
N LYS A 159 13.16 4.61 -2.63
CA LYS A 159 13.50 4.65 -4.06
C LYS A 159 13.39 6.04 -4.70
N VAL A 160 12.57 6.92 -4.15
CA VAL A 160 12.36 8.26 -4.69
C VAL A 160 12.98 9.35 -3.83
N SER A 161 13.59 9.01 -2.71
CA SER A 161 14.15 9.93 -1.72
C SER A 161 15.07 11.00 -2.31
N ASP A 162 15.91 10.63 -3.28
CA ASP A 162 16.82 11.55 -3.95
C ASP A 162 16.12 12.61 -4.83
N LYS A 163 14.82 12.43 -5.10
CA LYS A 163 14.00 13.34 -5.91
C LYS A 163 13.12 14.26 -5.08
N ILE A 164 12.97 13.97 -3.79
CA ILE A 164 12.15 14.73 -2.87
C ILE A 164 12.99 15.92 -2.38
N ALA A 165 12.50 17.13 -2.55
CA ALA A 165 13.19 18.32 -2.12
C ALA A 165 12.96 18.61 -0.62
N PRO A 166 13.93 19.23 0.08
CA PRO A 166 13.71 19.69 1.45
C PRO A 166 12.48 20.62 1.55
N GLY A 167 11.57 20.28 2.44
CA GLY A 167 10.32 20.99 2.65
C GLY A 167 9.13 20.43 1.85
N ASP A 168 9.34 19.49 0.92
CA ASP A 168 8.24 18.81 0.22
C ASP A 168 7.33 18.10 1.22
N ARG A 169 6.03 18.16 0.97
CA ARG A 169 5.01 17.46 1.71
C ARG A 169 4.76 16.10 1.07
N VAL A 170 4.95 15.04 1.83
CA VAL A 170 4.82 13.64 1.37
C VAL A 170 3.72 12.96 2.14
N LEU A 171 2.73 12.41 1.44
CA LEU A 171 1.66 11.63 2.06
C LEU A 171 1.91 10.12 1.83
N LEU A 172 2.09 9.39 2.93
CA LEU A 172 2.20 7.94 2.94
C LEU A 172 0.79 7.34 3.08
N MET A 173 0.36 6.52 2.11
CA MET A 173 -1.01 6.04 2.01
C MET A 173 -1.05 4.51 2.03
N GLY A 174 -1.27 3.96 3.22
CA GLY A 174 -1.32 2.52 3.47
C GLY A 174 -2.73 1.95 3.40
N ILE A 175 -2.84 0.73 2.91
CA ILE A 175 -4.02 -0.12 3.03
C ILE A 175 -3.58 -1.57 3.21
N GLY A 176 -4.33 -2.32 3.99
CA GLY A 176 -4.07 -3.74 4.23
C GLY A 176 -5.33 -4.50 4.61
N SER A 177 -5.15 -5.80 4.77
CA SER A 177 -6.23 -6.68 5.23
C SER A 177 -6.86 -6.19 6.52
N GLY A 178 -8.15 -6.45 6.65
CA GLY A 178 -8.87 -6.03 7.84
C GLY A 178 -10.27 -5.48 7.54
N LEU A 179 -10.58 -4.59 6.55
CA LEU A 179 -9.63 -3.68 5.92
C LEU A 179 -9.18 -2.59 6.88
N ASN A 180 -7.94 -2.16 6.72
CA ASN A 180 -7.44 -0.99 7.43
C ASN A 180 -6.75 -0.05 6.44
N THR A 181 -6.91 1.25 6.62
CA THR A 181 -6.13 2.26 5.89
C THR A 181 -5.52 3.25 6.86
N SER A 182 -4.35 3.76 6.53
CA SER A 182 -3.70 4.83 7.27
C SER A 182 -3.03 5.80 6.30
N TYR A 183 -3.21 7.08 6.55
CA TYR A 183 -2.55 8.17 5.85
C TYR A 183 -1.69 8.92 6.84
N THR A 184 -0.43 9.13 6.49
CA THR A 184 0.54 9.77 7.35
C THR A 184 1.31 10.82 6.55
N GLU A 185 1.27 12.05 7.00
CA GLU A 185 2.01 13.15 6.39
C GLU A 185 3.38 13.28 7.03
N ILE A 186 4.40 13.43 6.17
CA ILE A 186 5.75 13.82 6.56
C ILE A 186 6.17 15.05 5.75
N VAL A 187 7.01 15.88 6.34
CA VAL A 187 7.75 16.95 5.64
C VAL A 187 9.20 16.50 5.49
N TRP A 188 9.67 16.54 4.25
CA TRP A 188 10.99 16.05 3.86
C TRP A 188 12.12 16.99 4.21
#